data_7c7c8596c104669686e35de7b62f8bfd
#
_entry.id   7c7c8596c104669686e35de7b62f8bfd
#
_cell.length_a   1.000
_cell.length_b   1.000
_cell.length_c   1.000
_cell.angle_alpha   90.00
_cell.angle_beta   90.00
_cell.angle_gamma   90.00
#
_symmetry.space_group_name_H-M   'P 1'
#
loop_
_entity.id
_entity.type
_entity.pdbx_description
1 polymer ?
#
loop_
_entity_poly.entity_id
_entity_poly.type
_entity_poly.pdbx_seq_one_letter_code
_entity_poly.pdbx_strand_id
1 'polypeptide(L)'
;MEAGQLWKEEVQNLHDKEFKDVELNHMLADNCAMQLLRNPKQFDVIVTDNLFGDMLSDEASMLTGSLGLLPSASLGAKNKDGEMRAMYEPVHGSAPDIAGKGIANPIATILSFAMALRYS
;
A
#
# COMPACT_ATOMS: atom_id res chain seq x y z
N MET A 1 -17.34 -13.63 0.61
CA MET A 1 -16.59 -14.29 1.72
C MET A 1 -16.94 -13.59 3.02
N GLU A 2 -17.22 -14.32 4.08
CA GLU A 2 -17.66 -13.78 5.38
C GLU A 2 -16.62 -12.81 6.00
N ALA A 3 -15.34 -13.15 5.90
CA ALA A 3 -14.27 -12.27 6.38
C ALA A 3 -14.28 -10.88 5.71
N GLY A 4 -14.56 -10.82 4.40
CA GLY A 4 -14.68 -9.54 3.70
C GLY A 4 -15.94 -8.76 4.08
N GLN A 5 -17.01 -9.46 4.46
CA GLN A 5 -18.22 -8.82 4.98
C GLN A 5 -17.93 -8.17 6.35
N LEU A 6 -17.29 -8.90 7.26
CA LEU A 6 -16.89 -8.38 8.56
C LEU A 6 -15.96 -7.18 8.43
N TRP A 7 -14.94 -7.26 7.53
CA TRP A 7 -14.05 -6.15 7.23
C TRP A 7 -14.82 -4.88 6.84
N LYS A 8 -15.75 -5.02 5.90
CA LYS A 8 -16.59 -3.91 5.45
C LYS A 8 -17.41 -3.30 6.59
N GLU A 9 -18.03 -4.15 7.42
CA GLU A 9 -18.85 -3.73 8.56
C GLU A 9 -18.03 -2.98 9.59
N GLU A 10 -16.84 -3.46 9.95
CA GLU A 10 -15.96 -2.81 10.93
C GLU A 10 -15.43 -1.46 10.41
N VAL A 11 -15.03 -1.38 9.15
CA VAL A 11 -14.61 -0.11 8.53
C VAL A 11 -15.76 0.90 8.49
N GLN A 12 -16.97 0.45 8.13
CA GLN A 12 -18.14 1.32 8.11
C GLN A 12 -18.50 1.82 9.52
N ASN A 13 -18.49 0.95 10.51
CA ASN A 13 -18.80 1.29 11.90
C ASN A 13 -17.80 2.32 12.45
N LEU A 14 -16.51 2.13 12.16
CA LEU A 14 -15.47 3.08 12.58
C LEU A 14 -15.62 4.44 11.89
N HIS A 15 -15.89 4.43 10.58
CA HIS A 15 -16.16 5.65 9.82
C HIS A 15 -17.34 6.44 10.42
N ASP A 16 -18.46 5.76 10.66
CA ASP A 16 -19.68 6.41 11.17
C ASP A 16 -19.52 6.96 12.59
N LYS A 17 -18.60 6.37 13.35
CA LYS A 17 -18.29 6.80 14.71
C LYS A 17 -17.29 7.95 14.78
N GLU A 18 -16.19 7.89 14.02
CA GLU A 18 -15.01 8.71 14.24
C GLU A 18 -14.54 9.52 13.02
N PHE A 19 -14.94 9.14 11.77
CA PHE A 19 -14.37 9.69 10.54
C PHE A 19 -15.43 10.17 9.54
N LYS A 20 -16.50 10.78 10.02
CA LYS A 20 -17.63 11.26 9.19
C LYS A 20 -17.25 12.36 8.19
N ASP A 21 -16.13 13.01 8.39
CA ASP A 21 -15.55 14.03 7.52
C ASP A 21 -14.73 13.45 6.35
N VAL A 22 -14.48 12.14 6.36
CA VAL A 22 -13.78 11.42 5.29
C VAL A 22 -14.80 10.78 4.36
N GLU A 23 -14.67 10.96 3.06
CA GLU A 23 -15.51 10.24 2.10
C GLU A 23 -15.10 8.76 2.06
N LEU A 24 -16.03 7.87 2.41
CA LEU A 24 -15.82 6.43 2.39
C LEU A 24 -16.64 5.78 1.27
N ASN A 25 -15.93 5.07 0.39
CA ASN A 25 -16.54 4.26 -0.66
C ASN A 25 -16.08 2.80 -0.54
N HIS A 26 -17.01 1.87 -0.60
CA HIS A 26 -16.71 0.43 -0.63
C HIS A 26 -16.67 -0.09 -2.05
N MET A 27 -15.63 -0.87 -2.36
CA MET A 27 -15.45 -1.46 -3.68
C MET A 27 -15.01 -2.92 -3.55
N LEU A 28 -15.50 -3.80 -4.40
CA LEU A 28 -15.01 -5.17 -4.50
C LEU A 28 -13.60 -5.18 -5.12
N ALA A 29 -12.75 -6.11 -4.68
CA ALA A 29 -11.34 -6.14 -5.08
C ALA A 29 -11.16 -6.29 -6.60
N ASP A 30 -11.96 -7.13 -7.26
CA ASP A 30 -11.94 -7.30 -8.71
C ASP A 30 -12.35 -6.03 -9.47
N ASN A 31 -13.36 -5.33 -8.97
CA ASN A 31 -13.73 -4.04 -9.53
C ASN A 31 -12.65 -2.98 -9.26
N CYS A 32 -12.02 -2.99 -8.08
CA CYS A 32 -10.93 -2.08 -7.75
C CYS A 32 -9.75 -2.26 -8.73
N ALA A 33 -9.37 -3.49 -9.05
CA ALA A 33 -8.36 -3.80 -10.05
C ALA A 33 -8.68 -3.17 -11.41
N MET A 34 -9.90 -3.36 -11.91
CA MET A 34 -10.33 -2.74 -13.16
C MET A 34 -10.32 -1.21 -13.10
N GLN A 35 -10.76 -0.63 -11.99
CA GLN A 35 -10.85 0.82 -11.83
C GLN A 35 -9.47 1.47 -11.67
N LEU A 36 -8.50 0.78 -11.08
CA LEU A 36 -7.11 1.23 -11.03
C LEU A 36 -6.54 1.46 -12.44
N LEU A 37 -6.82 0.54 -13.37
CA LEU A 37 -6.39 0.71 -14.77
C LEU A 37 -7.19 1.77 -15.52
N ARG A 38 -8.51 1.84 -15.27
CA ARG A 38 -9.41 2.72 -16.01
C ARG A 38 -9.34 4.18 -15.56
N ASN A 39 -9.32 4.42 -14.26
CA ASN A 39 -9.36 5.75 -13.66
C ASN A 39 -8.61 5.77 -12.32
N PRO A 40 -7.28 5.64 -12.30
CA PRO A 40 -6.50 5.58 -11.07
C PRO A 40 -6.64 6.84 -10.19
N LYS A 41 -6.90 7.99 -10.79
CA LYS A 41 -7.00 9.27 -10.08
C LYS A 41 -8.24 9.42 -9.20
N GLN A 42 -9.17 8.48 -9.24
CA GLN A 42 -10.32 8.47 -8.33
C GLN A 42 -9.96 8.03 -6.91
N PHE A 43 -8.79 7.40 -6.73
CA PHE A 43 -8.35 6.87 -5.45
C PHE A 43 -7.35 7.81 -4.80
N ASP A 44 -7.64 8.28 -3.59
CA ASP A 44 -6.67 8.97 -2.74
C ASP A 44 -5.96 7.97 -1.82
N VAL A 45 -6.75 7.12 -1.14
CA VAL A 45 -6.28 6.07 -0.23
C VAL A 45 -7.12 4.82 -0.44
N ILE A 46 -6.48 3.67 -0.48
CA ILE A 46 -7.13 2.36 -0.52
C ILE A 46 -6.79 1.62 0.78
N VAL A 47 -7.81 1.22 1.53
CA VAL A 47 -7.68 0.38 2.73
C VAL A 47 -8.14 -1.02 2.39
N THR A 48 -7.29 -2.00 2.60
CA THR A 48 -7.55 -3.39 2.23
C THR A 48 -6.79 -4.35 3.14
N ASP A 49 -7.11 -5.64 3.10
CA ASP A 49 -6.33 -6.68 3.73
C ASP A 49 -5.00 -6.93 2.98
N ASN A 50 -4.14 -7.74 3.56
CA ASN A 50 -2.81 -8.03 3.01
C ASN A 50 -2.90 -8.65 1.60
N LEU A 51 -3.72 -9.69 1.40
CA LEU A 51 -3.74 -10.42 0.14
C LEU A 51 -4.14 -9.52 -1.05
N PHE A 52 -5.26 -8.83 -0.91
CA PHE A 52 -5.71 -7.94 -1.98
C PHE A 52 -4.87 -6.68 -2.06
N GLY A 53 -4.34 -6.20 -0.94
CA GLY A 53 -3.42 -5.07 -0.91
C GLY A 53 -2.17 -5.32 -1.73
N ASP A 54 -1.54 -6.47 -1.57
CA ASP A 54 -0.35 -6.86 -2.33
C ASP A 54 -0.65 -6.96 -3.83
N MET A 55 -1.77 -7.60 -4.19
CA MET A 55 -2.18 -7.73 -5.60
C MET A 55 -2.46 -6.37 -6.24
N LEU A 56 -3.23 -5.52 -5.56
CA LEU A 56 -3.62 -4.21 -6.09
C LEU A 56 -2.44 -3.22 -6.14
N SER A 57 -1.51 -3.28 -5.19
CA SER A 57 -0.32 -2.43 -5.21
C SER A 57 0.64 -2.83 -6.34
N ASP A 58 0.81 -4.12 -6.59
CA ASP A 58 1.62 -4.62 -7.71
C ASP A 58 1.01 -4.20 -9.06
N GLU A 59 -0.31 -4.33 -9.21
CA GLU A 59 -1.03 -3.87 -10.40
C GLU A 59 -0.89 -2.35 -10.58
N ALA A 60 -1.08 -1.57 -9.52
CA ALA A 60 -0.93 -0.12 -9.54
C ALA A 60 0.50 0.31 -9.90
N SER A 61 1.52 -0.48 -9.55
CA SER A 61 2.91 -0.20 -9.91
C SER A 61 3.13 -0.14 -11.41
N MET A 62 2.37 -0.92 -12.16
CA MET A 62 2.46 -0.94 -13.63
C MET A 62 1.94 0.35 -14.26
N LEU A 63 1.11 1.12 -13.57
CA LEU A 63 0.69 2.46 -14.01
C LEU A 63 1.86 3.46 -13.98
N THR A 64 2.82 3.25 -13.09
CA THR A 64 4.06 4.04 -13.02
C THR A 64 5.18 3.46 -13.88
N GLY A 65 5.00 2.25 -14.38
CA GLY A 65 5.88 1.59 -15.34
C GLY A 65 6.88 0.58 -14.76
N SER A 66 6.97 0.42 -13.43
CA SER A 66 7.91 -0.54 -12.82
C SER A 66 7.63 -0.79 -11.34
N LEU A 67 7.70 -2.05 -10.91
CA LEU A 67 7.78 -2.44 -9.49
C LEU A 67 8.98 -1.79 -8.77
N GLY A 68 10.05 -1.52 -9.49
CA GLY A 68 11.24 -0.85 -8.97
C GLY A 68 11.03 0.63 -8.59
N LEU A 69 9.81 1.14 -8.66
CA LEU A 69 9.43 2.49 -8.25
C LEU A 69 8.64 2.53 -6.92
N LEU A 70 8.17 1.39 -6.41
CA LEU A 70 7.31 1.34 -5.23
C LEU A 70 8.09 1.16 -3.93
N PRO A 71 8.09 2.17 -3.02
CA PRO A 71 8.53 2.00 -1.64
C PRO A 71 7.42 1.41 -0.77
N SER A 72 7.81 0.81 0.36
CA SER A 72 6.88 0.32 1.38
C SER A 72 7.36 0.67 2.77
N ALA A 73 6.42 0.78 3.71
CA ALA A 73 6.70 1.00 5.12
C ALA A 73 5.71 0.22 5.98
N SER A 74 6.25 -0.52 6.96
CA SER A 74 5.47 -1.15 8.03
C SER A 74 5.71 -0.33 9.30
N LEU A 75 4.68 0.40 9.73
CA LEU A 75 4.78 1.32 10.85
C LEU A 75 4.11 0.72 12.09
N GLY A 76 4.85 0.64 13.19
CA GLY A 76 4.33 0.22 14.49
C GLY A 76 3.61 1.36 15.24
N ALA A 77 3.00 1.03 16.36
CA ALA A 77 2.48 2.05 17.26
C ALA A 77 3.60 2.83 17.95
N LYS A 78 3.38 4.11 18.20
CA LYS A 78 4.30 4.94 19.00
C LYS A 78 4.31 4.44 20.46
N ASN A 79 5.51 4.34 21.04
CA ASN A 79 5.68 4.08 22.46
C ASN A 79 5.39 5.34 23.31
N LYS A 80 5.55 5.23 24.62
CA LYS A 80 5.30 6.35 25.55
C LYS A 80 6.25 7.53 25.35
N ASP A 81 7.42 7.30 24.75
CA ASP A 81 8.46 8.31 24.48
C ASP A 81 8.30 8.93 23.08
N GLY A 82 7.26 8.51 22.35
CA GLY A 82 6.97 8.98 21.01
C GLY A 82 7.75 8.26 19.90
N GLU A 83 8.60 7.29 20.25
CA GLU A 83 9.37 6.50 19.29
C GLU A 83 8.49 5.42 18.64
N MET A 84 8.70 5.18 17.37
CA MET A 84 7.98 4.19 16.58
C MET A 84 8.96 3.18 15.96
N ARG A 85 8.72 1.91 16.20
CA ARG A 85 9.42 0.86 15.45
C ARG A 85 8.82 0.77 14.05
N ALA A 86 9.68 0.78 13.06
CA ALA A 86 9.26 0.71 11.67
C ALA A 86 10.23 -0.11 10.83
N MET A 87 9.73 -0.67 9.74
CA MET A 87 10.51 -1.32 8.70
C MET A 87 10.20 -0.65 7.36
N TYR A 88 11.22 -0.38 6.59
CA TYR A 88 11.12 0.27 5.29
C TYR A 88 11.83 -0.58 4.26
N GLU A 89 11.12 -0.96 3.22
CA GLU A 89 11.65 -1.82 2.17
C GLU A 89 10.98 -1.52 0.82
N PRO A 90 11.63 -1.83 -0.31
CA PRO A 90 10.93 -1.89 -1.59
C PRO A 90 9.83 -2.94 -1.58
N VAL A 91 8.77 -2.74 -2.34
CA VAL A 91 7.69 -3.72 -2.51
C VAL A 91 8.19 -4.97 -3.26
N HIS A 92 9.10 -4.78 -4.23
CA HIS A 92 9.65 -5.88 -5.03
C HIS A 92 10.55 -6.83 -4.23
N GLY A 93 10.62 -8.10 -4.66
CA GLY A 93 11.52 -9.11 -4.13
C GLY A 93 12.98 -8.96 -4.62
N SER A 94 13.79 -10.00 -4.38
CA SER A 94 15.23 -10.01 -4.65
C SER A 94 15.61 -10.17 -6.14
N ALA A 95 14.68 -10.61 -7.01
CA ALA A 95 14.86 -10.79 -8.45
C ALA A 95 16.21 -11.45 -8.82
N PRO A 96 16.48 -12.69 -8.38
CA PRO A 96 17.79 -13.34 -8.55
C PRO A 96 18.17 -13.54 -10.03
N ASP A 97 17.20 -13.60 -10.92
CA ASP A 97 17.36 -13.73 -12.36
C ASP A 97 18.05 -12.53 -13.01
N ILE A 98 18.02 -11.35 -12.39
CA ILE A 98 18.71 -10.15 -12.87
C ILE A 98 19.92 -9.76 -12.02
N ALA A 99 20.27 -10.57 -11.02
CA ALA A 99 21.43 -10.30 -10.17
C ALA A 99 22.72 -10.21 -11.01
N GLY A 100 23.54 -9.21 -10.75
CA GLY A 100 24.80 -8.96 -11.46
C GLY A 100 24.68 -8.39 -12.88
N LYS A 101 23.46 -8.22 -13.42
CA LYS A 101 23.26 -7.66 -14.78
C LYS A 101 23.29 -6.13 -14.83
N GLY A 102 23.28 -5.44 -13.71
CA GLY A 102 23.32 -3.98 -13.63
C GLY A 102 22.08 -3.27 -14.21
N ILE A 103 20.92 -3.95 -14.24
CA ILE A 103 19.68 -3.45 -14.83
C ILE A 103 18.58 -3.17 -13.80
N ALA A 104 18.82 -3.41 -12.52
CA ALA A 104 17.85 -3.16 -11.46
C ALA A 104 17.58 -1.66 -11.30
N ASN A 105 16.30 -1.30 -11.11
CA ASN A 105 15.91 0.07 -10.81
C ASN A 105 16.05 0.33 -9.29
N PRO A 106 16.90 1.24 -8.82
CA PRO A 106 17.13 1.46 -7.40
C PRO A 106 16.14 2.43 -6.74
N ILE A 107 15.22 3.02 -7.51
CA ILE A 107 14.36 4.12 -7.03
C ILE A 107 13.49 3.69 -5.85
N ALA A 108 12.92 2.49 -5.87
CA ALA A 108 12.10 1.98 -4.75
C ALA A 108 12.89 1.96 -3.43
N THR A 109 14.16 1.53 -3.45
CA THR A 109 15.03 1.53 -2.28
C THR A 109 15.36 2.95 -1.80
N ILE A 110 15.63 3.87 -2.73
CA ILE A 110 15.88 5.28 -2.41
C ILE A 110 14.65 5.92 -1.77
N LEU A 111 13.47 5.66 -2.31
CA LEU A 111 12.21 6.17 -1.77
C LEU A 111 11.85 5.53 -0.43
N SER A 112 12.15 4.24 -0.22
CA SER A 112 11.99 3.58 1.09
C SER A 112 12.88 4.24 2.15
N PHE A 113 14.13 4.57 1.81
CA PHE A 113 15.01 5.33 2.69
C PHE A 113 14.47 6.75 2.98
N ALA A 114 13.92 7.42 1.97
CA ALA A 114 13.27 8.72 2.17
C ALA A 114 12.06 8.61 3.13
N MET A 115 11.28 7.52 3.06
CA MET A 115 10.21 7.24 4.03
C MET A 115 10.76 7.03 5.44
N ALA A 116 11.90 6.33 5.59
CA ALA A 116 12.56 6.18 6.89
C ALA A 116 12.90 7.54 7.49
N LEU A 117 13.48 8.45 6.73
CA LEU A 117 13.81 9.79 7.19
C LEU A 117 12.59 10.66 7.51
N ARG A 118 11.44 10.34 6.93
CA ARG A 118 10.20 11.09 7.11
C ARG A 118 9.39 10.65 8.33
N TYR A 119 9.41 9.36 8.63
CA TYR A 119 8.48 8.75 9.60
C TYR A 119 9.16 8.22 10.87
N SER A 120 10.49 8.18 10.92
CA SER A 120 11.25 7.73 12.09
C SER A 120 11.80 8.87 12.94
#